data_48b1422bd1755d6869f75a4cc41480c0
#
_entry.id   48b1422bd1755d6869f75a4cc41480c0
#
_cell.length_a   1.000
_cell.length_b   1.000
_cell.length_c   1.000
_cell.angle_alpha   90.00
_cell.angle_beta   90.00
_cell.angle_gamma   90.00
#
_symmetry.space_group_name_H-M   'P 1'
#
loop_
_entity.id
_entity.type
_entity.pdbx_description
1 polymer ?
#
loop_
_entity_poly.entity_id
_entity_poly.type
_entity_poly.pdbx_seq_one_letter_code
_entity_poly.pdbx_strand_id
1 'polypeptide(L)'
;MDRFAISATLEARPGKESEVEEFLKSAQPSAIQEVGTTTWFAFRIGPATFGIFDTFANEAGLQAHLNGAIAKALFAKAEELFAKPPQIQQVEIFAAKPLS
;
A
#
# COMPACT_ATOMS: atom_id res chain seq x y z
N MET A 1 15.34 4.53 -13.12
CA MET A 1 13.93 4.78 -12.78
C MET A 1 13.25 3.45 -12.46
N ASP A 2 12.56 3.39 -11.34
CA ASP A 2 11.82 2.18 -10.99
C ASP A 2 10.66 1.99 -11.95
N ARG A 3 10.49 0.75 -12.41
CA ARG A 3 9.40 0.42 -13.33
C ARG A 3 8.28 -0.36 -12.64
N PHE A 4 8.59 -0.96 -11.51
CA PHE A 4 7.64 -1.83 -10.80
C PHE A 4 6.96 -1.07 -9.69
N ALA A 5 5.63 -1.16 -9.65
CA ALA A 5 4.84 -0.48 -8.64
C ALA A 5 3.59 -1.28 -8.32
N ILE A 6 2.99 -0.96 -7.19
CA ILE A 6 1.70 -1.51 -6.78
C ILE A 6 0.79 -0.34 -6.44
N SER A 7 -0.45 -0.42 -6.89
CA SER A 7 -1.51 0.50 -6.50
C SER A 7 -2.58 -0.29 -5.80
N ALA A 8 -2.91 0.09 -4.57
CA ALA A 8 -3.95 -0.58 -3.80
C ALA A 8 -5.05 0.42 -3.45
N THR A 9 -6.30 -0.03 -3.55
CA THR A 9 -7.46 0.76 -3.16
C THR A 9 -8.18 0.03 -2.04
N LEU A 10 -8.48 0.76 -0.98
CA LEU A 10 -9.09 0.23 0.23
C LEU A 10 -10.33 1.04 0.54
N GLU A 11 -11.43 0.35 0.86
CA GLU A 11 -12.66 1.02 1.23
C GLU A 11 -13.03 0.65 2.65
N ALA A 12 -13.07 1.65 3.54
CA ALA A 12 -13.37 1.41 4.94
C ALA A 12 -14.84 1.06 5.14
N ARG A 13 -15.10 0.13 6.06
CA ARG A 13 -16.47 -0.09 6.52
C ARG A 13 -16.97 1.18 7.21
N PRO A 14 -18.29 1.45 7.16
CA PRO A 14 -18.86 2.58 7.89
C PRO A 14 -18.45 2.54 9.35
N GLY A 15 -17.92 3.66 9.83
CA GLY A 15 -17.45 3.77 11.21
C GLY A 15 -16.03 3.32 11.45
N LYS A 16 -15.36 2.77 10.43
CA LYS A 16 -13.99 2.26 10.57
C LYS A 16 -12.95 3.16 9.90
N GLU A 17 -13.36 4.33 9.41
CA GLU A 17 -12.46 5.21 8.66
C GLU A 17 -11.23 5.59 9.47
N SER A 18 -11.42 5.96 10.73
CA SER A 18 -10.28 6.34 11.59
C SER A 18 -9.36 5.16 11.85
N GLU A 19 -9.91 3.97 12.01
CA GLU A 19 -9.08 2.78 12.22
C GLU A 19 -8.26 2.43 11.00
N VAL A 20 -8.82 2.61 9.79
CA VAL A 20 -8.06 2.41 8.55
C VAL A 20 -6.91 3.40 8.48
N GLU A 21 -7.17 4.67 8.78
CA GLU A 21 -6.11 5.68 8.78
C GLU A 21 -5.00 5.31 9.78
N GLU A 22 -5.35 4.91 11.00
CA GLU A 22 -4.37 4.54 12.00
C GLU A 22 -3.60 3.28 11.59
N PHE A 23 -4.28 2.32 10.98
CA PHE A 23 -3.62 1.11 10.47
C PHE A 23 -2.56 1.47 9.43
N LEU A 24 -2.90 2.34 8.49
CA LEU A 24 -1.96 2.75 7.43
C LEU A 24 -0.77 3.51 8.02
N LYS A 25 -1.01 4.39 8.98
CA LYS A 25 0.08 5.10 9.66
C LYS A 25 1.01 4.11 10.37
N SER A 26 0.45 3.08 10.97
CA SER A 26 1.23 2.10 11.72
C SER A 26 2.09 1.22 10.79
N ALA A 27 1.78 1.16 9.50
CA ALA A 27 2.53 0.37 8.54
C ALA A 27 3.80 1.08 8.06
N GLN A 28 3.90 2.40 8.25
CA GLN A 28 5.03 3.18 7.75
C GLN A 28 6.40 2.66 8.20
N PRO A 29 6.62 2.33 9.49
CA PRO A 29 7.94 1.82 9.89
C PRO A 29 8.35 0.55 9.18
N SER A 30 7.39 -0.34 8.90
CA SER A 30 7.68 -1.56 8.15
C SER A 30 8.07 -1.25 6.71
N ALA A 31 7.38 -0.28 6.08
CA ALA A 31 7.71 0.13 4.73
C ALA A 31 9.12 0.71 4.64
N ILE A 32 9.50 1.51 5.64
CA ILE A 32 10.84 2.11 5.68
C ILE A 32 11.91 1.02 5.77
N GLN A 33 11.64 -0.07 6.44
CA GLN A 33 12.61 -1.16 6.62
C GLN A 33 12.70 -2.09 5.42
N GLU A 34 11.76 -2.03 4.48
CA GLU A 34 11.79 -2.90 3.30
C GLU A 34 12.84 -2.41 2.31
N VAL A 35 13.90 -3.18 2.14
CA VAL A 35 15.05 -2.79 1.32
C VAL A 35 14.66 -2.57 -0.14
N GLY A 36 13.79 -3.42 -0.67
CA GLY A 36 13.40 -3.34 -2.08
C GLY A 36 12.31 -2.34 -2.40
N THR A 37 11.69 -1.75 -1.38
CA THR A 37 10.64 -0.74 -1.54
C THR A 37 11.29 0.64 -1.55
N THR A 38 11.22 1.33 -2.68
CA THR A 38 11.89 2.62 -2.85
C THR A 38 11.04 3.81 -2.44
N THR A 39 9.73 3.73 -2.65
CA THR A 39 8.77 4.71 -2.13
C THR A 39 7.52 3.98 -1.64
N TRP A 40 6.83 4.61 -0.70
CA TRP A 40 5.59 4.06 -0.16
C TRP A 40 4.75 5.23 0.33
N PHE A 41 3.54 5.35 -0.19
CA PHE A 41 2.61 6.41 0.17
C PHE A 41 1.28 5.79 0.55
N ALA A 42 0.71 6.27 1.66
CA ALA A 42 -0.67 5.96 2.01
C ALA A 42 -1.45 7.27 2.00
N PHE A 43 -2.66 7.25 1.45
CA PHE A 43 -3.42 8.47 1.25
C PHE A 43 -4.91 8.19 1.32
N ARG A 44 -5.68 9.28 1.42
CA ARG A 44 -7.14 9.24 1.42
C ARG A 44 -7.66 9.90 0.16
N ILE A 45 -8.60 9.24 -0.52
CA ILE A 45 -9.20 9.79 -1.73
C ILE A 45 -10.52 10.49 -1.39
N GLY A 46 -11.29 9.93 -0.49
CA GLY A 46 -12.58 10.45 -0.08
C GLY A 46 -12.86 10.11 1.37
N PRO A 47 -14.10 10.30 1.86
CA PRO A 47 -14.38 10.04 3.28
C PRO A 47 -14.04 8.64 3.74
N ALA A 48 -14.25 7.63 2.89
CA ALA A 48 -14.06 6.22 3.26
C ALA A 48 -13.10 5.48 2.34
N THR A 49 -12.51 6.13 1.33
CA THR A 49 -11.65 5.47 0.34
C THR A 49 -10.21 5.88 0.56
N PHE A 50 -9.33 4.89 0.67
CA PHE A 50 -7.92 5.08 0.92
C PHE A 50 -7.11 4.37 -0.15
N GLY A 51 -5.86 4.77 -0.29
CA GLY A 51 -4.98 4.13 -1.25
C GLY A 51 -3.58 3.98 -0.72
N ILE A 52 -2.85 3.06 -1.35
CA ILE A 52 -1.41 2.90 -1.15
C ILE A 52 -0.80 2.85 -2.55
N PHE A 53 0.27 3.59 -2.74
CA PHE A 53 1.07 3.51 -3.96
C PHE A 53 2.53 3.35 -3.54
N ASP A 54 3.19 2.33 -4.07
CA ASP A 54 4.57 2.09 -3.74
C ASP A 54 5.34 1.59 -4.96
N THR A 55 6.65 1.88 -4.95
CA THR A 55 7.54 1.54 -6.05
C THR A 55 8.67 0.65 -5.55
N PHE A 56 9.24 -0.12 -6.46
CA PHE A 56 10.21 -1.15 -6.11
C PHE A 56 11.42 -1.06 -7.03
N ALA A 57 12.60 -1.36 -6.48
CA ALA A 57 13.85 -1.31 -7.23
C ALA A 57 13.88 -2.35 -8.36
N ASN A 58 13.22 -3.51 -8.14
CA ASN A 58 13.17 -4.59 -9.11
C ASN A 58 12.01 -5.52 -8.76
N GLU A 59 11.84 -6.55 -9.58
CA GLU A 59 10.75 -7.50 -9.33
C GLU A 59 10.91 -8.25 -8.01
N ALA A 60 12.14 -8.54 -7.61
CA ALA A 60 12.37 -9.21 -6.33
C ALA A 60 11.87 -8.36 -5.16
N GLY A 61 12.07 -7.05 -5.23
CA GLY A 61 11.56 -6.13 -4.21
C GLY A 61 10.04 -6.11 -4.17
N LEU A 62 9.40 -6.13 -5.34
CA LEU A 62 7.94 -6.19 -5.44
C LEU A 62 7.42 -7.48 -4.82
N GLN A 63 8.02 -8.62 -5.15
CA GLN A 63 7.57 -9.89 -4.60
C GLN A 63 7.81 -9.98 -3.09
N ALA A 64 8.92 -9.45 -2.60
CA ALA A 64 9.20 -9.41 -1.17
C ALA A 64 8.13 -8.59 -0.44
N HIS A 65 7.70 -7.46 -1.01
CA HIS A 65 6.65 -6.65 -0.41
C HIS A 65 5.32 -7.40 -0.37
N LEU A 66 4.95 -8.07 -1.45
CA LEU A 66 3.69 -8.82 -1.50
C LEU A 66 3.66 -9.97 -0.49
N ASN A 67 4.82 -10.48 -0.10
CA ASN A 67 4.93 -11.55 0.88
C ASN A 67 5.34 -11.04 2.26
N GLY A 68 5.40 -9.73 2.44
CA GLY A 68 5.92 -9.12 3.65
C GLY A 68 4.88 -8.83 4.72
N ALA A 69 5.34 -8.18 5.78
CA ALA A 69 4.53 -7.94 6.97
C ALA A 69 3.33 -7.02 6.70
N ILE A 70 3.50 -6.00 5.84
CA ILE A 70 2.42 -5.06 5.55
C ILE A 70 1.27 -5.76 4.84
N ALA A 71 1.58 -6.57 3.81
CA ALA A 71 0.55 -7.29 3.08
C ALA A 71 -0.16 -8.28 3.99
N LYS A 72 0.58 -9.01 4.83
CA LYS A 72 -0.02 -9.95 5.77
C LYS A 72 -0.95 -9.25 6.74
N ALA A 73 -0.53 -8.11 7.29
CA ALA A 73 -1.36 -7.34 8.21
C ALA A 73 -2.60 -6.80 7.53
N LEU A 74 -2.46 -6.34 6.28
CA LEU A 74 -3.57 -5.82 5.50
C LEU A 74 -4.65 -6.88 5.32
N PHE A 75 -4.27 -8.08 4.90
CA PHE A 75 -5.23 -9.14 4.70
C PHE A 75 -5.80 -9.68 6.01
N ALA A 76 -5.01 -9.67 7.08
CA ALA A 76 -5.50 -10.08 8.40
C ALA A 76 -6.58 -9.13 8.93
N LYS A 77 -6.50 -7.84 8.58
CA LYS A 77 -7.47 -6.83 9.02
C LYS A 77 -8.60 -6.59 8.04
N ALA A 78 -8.54 -7.19 6.86
CA ALA A 78 -9.45 -6.84 5.76
C ALA A 78 -10.91 -7.05 6.14
N GLU A 79 -11.25 -8.17 6.76
CA GLU A 79 -12.62 -8.48 7.10
C GLU A 79 -13.19 -7.49 8.12
N GLU A 80 -12.37 -7.07 9.07
CA GLU A 80 -12.78 -6.14 10.13
C GLU A 80 -12.91 -4.71 9.62
N LEU A 81 -11.97 -4.26 8.78
CA LEU A 81 -11.83 -2.85 8.44
C LEU A 81 -12.43 -2.46 7.10
N PHE A 82 -12.49 -3.37 6.14
CA PHE A 82 -12.82 -3.01 4.76
C PHE A 82 -14.19 -3.51 4.34
N ALA A 83 -14.92 -2.65 3.60
CA ALA A 83 -16.25 -2.98 3.11
C ALA A 83 -16.21 -4.05 2.01
N LYS A 84 -15.06 -4.16 1.34
CA LYS A 84 -14.82 -5.16 0.29
C LYS A 84 -13.33 -5.50 0.28
N PRO A 85 -12.95 -6.61 -0.35
CA PRO A 85 -11.54 -6.99 -0.38
C PRO A 85 -10.67 -5.89 -0.97
N PRO A 86 -9.44 -5.70 -0.47
CA PRO A 86 -8.51 -4.73 -1.04
C PRO A 86 -8.30 -5.01 -2.52
N GLN A 87 -8.31 -3.97 -3.34
CA GLN A 87 -8.04 -4.08 -4.76
C GLN A 87 -6.57 -3.73 -4.99
N ILE A 88 -5.78 -4.74 -5.34
CA ILE A 88 -4.34 -4.59 -5.49
C ILE A 88 -3.97 -4.83 -6.93
N GLN A 89 -3.28 -3.87 -7.55
CA GLN A 89 -2.88 -3.95 -8.94
C GLN A 89 -1.38 -3.73 -9.06
N GLN A 90 -0.73 -4.59 -9.81
CA GLN A 90 0.64 -4.34 -10.24
C GLN A 90 0.58 -3.40 -11.43
N VAL A 91 1.38 -2.34 -11.40
CA VAL A 91 1.40 -1.35 -12.47
C VAL A 91 2.82 -1.15 -12.96
N GLU A 92 2.96 -0.78 -14.20
CA GLU A 92 4.24 -0.46 -14.78
C GLU A 92 4.37 1.05 -14.89
N ILE A 93 5.47 1.60 -14.39
CA ILE A 93 5.75 3.04 -14.50
C ILE A 93 6.54 3.26 -15.77
N PHE A 94 6.05 4.12 -16.65
CA PHE A 94 6.76 4.44 -17.89
C PHE A 94 7.22 5.90 -17.96
N ALA A 95 6.82 6.73 -17.01
CA ALA A 95 7.26 8.11 -16.92
C ALA A 95 7.19 8.56 -15.48
N ALA A 96 8.18 9.30 -15.03
CA ALA A 96 8.23 9.79 -13.66
C ALA A 96 9.10 11.01 -13.55
N LYS A 97 8.79 11.86 -12.58
CA LYS A 97 9.73 12.87 -12.10
C LYS A 97 10.30 12.33 -10.81
N PRO A 98 11.59 11.99 -10.74
CA PRO A 98 12.15 11.35 -9.56
C PRO A 98 12.07 12.25 -8.33
N LEU A 99 11.94 11.61 -7.17
CA LEU A 99 12.19 12.27 -5.89
C LEU A 99 13.70 12.42 -5.79
N SER A 100 14.20 13.59 -5.92
CA SER A 100 15.63 13.78 -6.04
C SER A 100 16.40 13.64 -4.76
#